data_7bb77ede6c6482206598db56715e2453
#
_entry.id   7bb77ede6c6482206598db56715e2453
#
_cell.length_a   1.000
_cell.length_b   1.000
_cell.length_c   1.000
_cell.angle_alpha   90.00
_cell.angle_beta   90.00
_cell.angle_gamma   90.00
#
_symmetry.space_group_name_H-M   'P 1'
#
loop_
_entity.id
_entity.type
_entity.pdbx_description
1 polymer ?
#
loop_
_entity_poly.entity_id
_entity_poly.type
_entity_poly.pdbx_seq_one_letter_code
_entity_poly.pdbx_strand_id
1 'polypeptide(L)'
;MDKINKNFFESYDSFEISLGELLRGERATLGKSCSDVQKDLKIKAIYIKAIESCDLQGFENKSFIAGYVRTYARYLGLDPEYVYERFCSESGFLSSELNSFVST
;
A
#
# COMPACT_ATOMS: atom_id res chain seq x y z
N MET A 1 -6.49 -15.15 -26.63
CA MET A 1 -6.62 -13.88 -26.06
C MET A 1 -6.08 -13.76 -24.69
N ASP A 2 -6.43 -14.65 -23.87
CA ASP A 2 -5.99 -14.57 -22.54
C ASP A 2 -4.52 -14.60 -22.36
N LYS A 3 -3.83 -15.37 -23.16
CA LYS A 3 -2.43 -15.41 -23.07
C LYS A 3 -1.87 -14.11 -23.54
N ILE A 4 -2.56 -13.51 -24.46
CA ILE A 4 -2.16 -12.21 -24.89
C ILE A 4 -2.29 -11.29 -23.73
N ASN A 5 -3.32 -11.50 -22.96
CA ASN A 5 -3.53 -10.71 -21.80
C ASN A 5 -2.40 -10.81 -20.84
N LYS A 6 -1.86 -12.00 -20.72
CA LYS A 6 -0.79 -12.18 -19.82
C LYS A 6 0.42 -11.35 -20.19
N ASN A 7 0.80 -11.40 -21.42
CA ASN A 7 1.89 -10.58 -21.89
C ASN A 7 1.53 -9.13 -21.86
N PHE A 8 0.31 -8.86 -22.18
CA PHE A 8 -0.17 -7.52 -22.15
C PHE A 8 -0.04 -6.94 -20.75
N PHE A 9 -0.40 -7.72 -19.74
CA PHE A 9 -0.28 -7.27 -18.38
C PHE A 9 1.15 -7.05 -17.97
N GLU A 10 2.04 -7.85 -18.41
CA GLU A 10 3.43 -7.64 -18.09
C GLU A 10 3.94 -6.36 -18.68
N SER A 11 3.60 -6.12 -19.92
CA SER A 11 3.96 -4.87 -20.56
C SER A 11 3.26 -3.71 -19.91
N TYR A 12 2.03 -3.95 -19.62
CA TYR A 12 1.20 -2.94 -19.03
C TYR A 12 1.72 -2.55 -17.68
N ASP A 13 2.27 -3.52 -16.95
CA ASP A 13 2.82 -3.26 -15.64
C ASP A 13 3.94 -2.26 -15.67
N SER A 14 4.62 -2.13 -16.77
CA SER A 14 5.66 -1.14 -16.88
C SER A 14 5.08 0.25 -16.85
N PHE A 15 3.81 0.37 -17.19
CA PHE A 15 3.13 1.64 -17.18
C PHE A 15 2.06 1.66 -16.14
N GLU A 16 2.17 0.73 -15.22
CA GLU A 16 1.08 0.54 -14.29
C GLU A 16 0.87 1.73 -13.41
N ILE A 17 -0.28 1.75 -12.81
CA ILE A 17 -0.66 2.81 -11.91
C ILE A 17 0.17 2.70 -10.64
N SER A 18 0.25 3.77 -9.90
CA SER A 18 0.97 3.79 -8.65
C SER A 18 0.25 2.91 -7.63
N LEU A 19 0.95 2.56 -6.58
CA LEU A 19 0.32 1.78 -5.52
C LEU A 19 -0.88 2.53 -4.95
N GLY A 20 -0.75 3.84 -4.79
CA GLY A 20 -1.86 4.63 -4.27
C GLY A 20 -3.10 4.52 -5.13
N GLU A 21 -2.93 4.56 -6.44
CA GLU A 21 -4.06 4.43 -7.34
C GLU A 21 -4.69 3.05 -7.23
N LEU A 22 -3.86 2.02 -7.09
CA LEU A 22 -4.37 0.67 -6.91
C LEU A 22 -5.20 0.59 -5.63
N LEU A 23 -4.66 1.08 -4.53
CA LEU A 23 -5.34 0.99 -3.25
C LEU A 23 -6.64 1.78 -3.25
N ARG A 24 -6.60 3.00 -3.80
CA ARG A 24 -7.80 3.82 -3.87
C ARG A 24 -8.86 3.17 -4.74
N GLY A 25 -8.43 2.54 -5.84
CA GLY A 25 -9.34 1.85 -6.74
C GLY A 25 -10.03 0.69 -6.04
N GLU A 26 -9.27 -0.09 -5.29
CA GLU A 26 -9.84 -1.22 -4.56
C GLU A 26 -10.79 -0.72 -3.46
N ARG A 27 -10.39 0.34 -2.78
CA ARG A 27 -11.25 0.92 -1.76
C ARG A 27 -12.57 1.41 -2.37
N ALA A 28 -12.48 2.06 -3.52
CA ALA A 28 -13.67 2.55 -4.21
C ALA A 28 -14.58 1.40 -4.63
N THR A 29 -13.98 0.30 -5.06
CA THR A 29 -14.73 -0.89 -5.43
C THR A 29 -15.55 -1.42 -4.25
N LEU A 30 -14.99 -1.29 -3.05
CA LEU A 30 -15.71 -1.70 -1.84
C LEU A 30 -16.72 -0.65 -1.38
N GLY A 31 -16.72 0.51 -2.00
CA GLY A 31 -17.63 1.58 -1.60
C GLY A 31 -17.27 2.21 -0.27
N LYS A 32 -15.99 2.20 0.08
CA LYS A 32 -15.55 2.69 1.39
C LYS A 32 -14.75 3.98 1.28
N SER A 33 -15.04 4.92 2.17
CA SER A 33 -14.21 6.11 2.31
C SER A 33 -13.09 5.79 3.28
N CYS A 34 -12.10 6.67 3.37
CA CYS A 34 -11.05 6.50 4.36
C CYS A 34 -11.62 6.50 5.79
N SER A 35 -12.67 7.28 5.98
CA SER A 35 -13.35 7.34 7.26
C SER A 35 -14.01 5.99 7.59
N ASP A 36 -14.59 5.35 6.58
CA ASP A 36 -15.18 4.03 6.76
C ASP A 36 -14.11 3.01 7.15
N VAL A 37 -12.96 3.07 6.48
CA VAL A 37 -11.86 2.16 6.77
C VAL A 37 -11.38 2.36 8.20
N GLN A 38 -11.32 3.61 8.64
CA GLN A 38 -10.92 3.90 10.02
C GLN A 38 -11.86 3.21 11.00
N LYS A 39 -13.15 3.27 10.72
CA LYS A 39 -14.13 2.64 11.59
C LYS A 39 -13.93 1.13 11.62
N ASP A 40 -13.68 0.56 10.46
CA ASP A 40 -13.56 -0.89 10.34
C ASP A 40 -12.27 -1.43 10.92
N LEU A 41 -11.16 -0.74 10.70
CA LEU A 41 -9.85 -1.23 11.06
C LEU A 41 -9.26 -0.61 12.33
N LYS A 42 -9.83 0.47 12.78
CA LYS A 42 -9.31 1.23 13.91
C LYS A 42 -7.93 1.79 13.60
N ILE A 43 -7.69 2.10 12.35
CA ILE A 43 -6.50 2.79 11.89
C ILE A 43 -6.97 4.17 11.45
N LYS A 44 -6.33 5.20 11.93
CA LYS A 44 -6.77 6.57 11.63
C LYS A 44 -6.80 6.82 10.13
N ALA A 45 -7.82 7.54 9.70
CA ALA A 45 -7.98 7.85 8.28
C ALA A 45 -6.75 8.56 7.71
N ILE A 46 -6.08 9.38 8.51
CA ILE A 46 -4.89 10.05 8.02
C ILE A 46 -3.78 9.06 7.69
N TYR A 47 -3.73 7.93 8.39
CA TYR A 47 -2.74 6.90 8.09
C TYR A 47 -3.12 6.14 6.83
N ILE A 48 -4.43 5.92 6.63
CA ILE A 48 -4.88 5.29 5.39
C ILE A 48 -4.49 6.18 4.21
N LYS A 49 -4.69 7.47 4.34
CA LYS A 49 -4.32 8.42 3.29
C LYS A 49 -2.80 8.42 3.07
N ALA A 50 -2.03 8.33 4.15
CA ALA A 50 -0.57 8.31 4.04
C ALA A 50 -0.10 7.06 3.31
N ILE A 51 -0.76 5.92 3.56
CA ILE A 51 -0.44 4.68 2.84
C ILE A 51 -0.72 4.88 1.35
N GLU A 52 -1.86 5.46 1.03
CA GLU A 52 -2.25 5.66 -0.36
C GLU A 52 -1.35 6.67 -1.07
N SER A 53 -0.70 7.52 -0.31
CA SER A 53 0.22 8.51 -0.88
C SER A 53 1.67 8.06 -0.78
N CYS A 54 1.91 6.91 -0.17
CA CYS A 54 3.26 6.42 0.11
C CYS A 54 4.09 7.51 0.79
N ASP A 55 3.47 8.19 1.73
CA ASP A 55 4.05 9.34 2.40
C ASP A 55 4.50 8.97 3.81
N LEU A 56 5.78 8.76 3.99
CA LEU A 56 6.31 8.36 5.29
C LEU A 56 6.13 9.45 6.34
N GLN A 57 6.06 10.69 5.91
CA GLN A 57 5.93 11.80 6.83
C GLN A 57 4.55 11.83 7.47
N GLY A 58 3.59 11.14 6.89
CA GLY A 58 2.25 11.11 7.42
C GLY A 58 2.06 10.22 8.64
N PHE A 59 3.14 9.52 9.07
CA PHE A 59 3.05 8.62 10.22
C PHE A 59 3.84 9.19 11.38
N GLU A 60 3.19 9.27 12.52
CA GLU A 60 3.87 9.73 13.73
C GLU A 60 4.91 8.73 14.20
N ASN A 61 4.55 7.46 14.13
CA ASN A 61 5.45 6.41 14.58
C ASN A 61 5.62 5.41 13.44
N LYS A 62 6.82 5.41 12.87
CA LYS A 62 7.07 4.58 11.70
C LYS A 62 7.12 3.09 12.02
N SER A 63 7.22 2.73 13.29
CA SER A 63 7.25 1.30 13.62
C SER A 63 5.91 0.62 13.39
N PHE A 64 4.83 1.38 13.20
CA PHE A 64 3.53 0.79 12.93
C PHE A 64 3.22 0.67 11.44
N ILE A 65 4.07 1.23 10.59
CA ILE A 65 3.78 1.27 9.16
C ILE A 65 3.54 -0.11 8.57
N ALA A 66 4.47 -1.03 8.84
CA ALA A 66 4.35 -2.37 8.22
C ALA A 66 3.02 -3.02 8.58
N GLY A 67 2.65 -2.95 9.84
CA GLY A 67 1.40 -3.53 10.30
C GLY A 67 0.20 -2.86 9.65
N TYR A 68 0.21 -1.55 9.59
CA TYR A 68 -0.90 -0.81 8.98
C TYR A 68 -1.04 -1.14 7.49
N VAL A 69 0.08 -1.18 6.77
CA VAL A 69 0.04 -1.44 5.34
C VAL A 69 -0.51 -2.86 5.08
N ARG A 70 -0.01 -3.83 5.80
CA ARG A 70 -0.44 -5.21 5.62
C ARG A 70 -1.92 -5.39 5.98
N THR A 71 -2.33 -4.75 7.08
CA THR A 71 -3.72 -4.84 7.50
C THR A 71 -4.66 -4.23 6.47
N TYR A 72 -4.27 -3.06 5.95
CA TYR A 72 -5.08 -2.40 4.94
C TYR A 72 -5.15 -3.24 3.67
N ALA A 73 -4.01 -3.83 3.28
CA ALA A 73 -3.99 -4.70 2.10
C ALA A 73 -4.97 -5.86 2.25
N ARG A 74 -4.95 -6.51 3.40
CA ARG A 74 -5.87 -7.63 3.64
C ARG A 74 -7.31 -7.17 3.58
N TYR A 75 -7.58 -6.01 4.15
CA TYR A 75 -8.92 -5.45 4.15
C TYR A 75 -9.43 -5.27 2.71
N LEU A 76 -8.54 -4.87 1.82
CA LEU A 76 -8.89 -4.64 0.43
C LEU A 76 -8.88 -5.94 -0.40
N GLY A 77 -8.52 -7.05 0.20
CA GLY A 77 -8.45 -8.32 -0.52
C GLY A 77 -7.19 -8.48 -1.34
N LEU A 78 -6.15 -7.74 -1.02
CA LEU A 78 -4.89 -7.81 -1.75
C LEU A 78 -3.85 -8.58 -0.94
N ASP A 79 -2.83 -9.06 -1.65
CA ASP A 79 -1.74 -9.78 -1.01
C ASP A 79 -0.95 -8.79 -0.15
N PRO A 80 -0.90 -8.99 1.18
CA PRO A 80 -0.25 -8.03 2.07
C PRO A 80 1.24 -7.85 1.79
N GLU A 81 1.93 -8.93 1.41
CA GLU A 81 3.36 -8.82 1.18
C GLU A 81 3.66 -8.08 -0.11
N TYR A 82 2.85 -8.33 -1.13
CA TYR A 82 3.00 -7.62 -2.38
C TYR A 82 2.80 -6.12 -2.17
N VAL A 83 1.74 -5.77 -1.44
CA VAL A 83 1.45 -4.36 -1.19
C VAL A 83 2.54 -3.73 -0.34
N TYR A 84 3.01 -4.43 0.68
CA TYR A 84 4.03 -3.88 1.54
C TYR A 84 5.34 -3.66 0.76
N GLU A 85 5.70 -4.60 -0.10
CA GLU A 85 6.89 -4.45 -0.92
C GLU A 85 6.78 -3.25 -1.84
N ARG A 86 5.62 -3.07 -2.44
CA ARG A 86 5.41 -1.91 -3.29
C ARG A 86 5.46 -0.61 -2.49
N PHE A 87 4.87 -0.64 -1.30
CA PHE A 87 4.90 0.52 -0.44
C PHE A 87 6.35 0.89 -0.10
N CYS A 88 7.14 -0.09 0.27
CA CYS A 88 8.53 0.17 0.61
C CYS A 88 9.29 0.74 -0.58
N SER A 89 9.06 0.16 -1.74
CA SER A 89 9.73 0.61 -2.96
C SER A 89 9.35 2.03 -3.32
N GLU A 90 8.07 2.33 -3.28
CA GLU A 90 7.60 3.64 -3.73
C GLU A 90 7.81 4.73 -2.70
N SER A 91 7.88 4.38 -1.43
CA SER A 91 8.07 5.37 -0.37
C SER A 91 9.53 5.48 0.09
N GLY A 92 10.34 4.49 -0.23
CA GLY A 92 11.71 4.42 0.24
C GLY A 92 11.86 3.84 1.63
N PHE A 93 10.77 3.32 2.20
CA PHE A 93 10.79 2.84 3.57
C PHE A 93 11.71 1.64 3.77
N LEU A 94 11.81 0.80 2.77
CA LEU A 94 12.66 -0.38 2.87
C LEU A 94 14.11 0.01 3.18
N SER A 95 14.61 1.02 2.49
CA SER A 95 15.96 1.50 2.73
C SER A 95 16.12 1.99 4.15
N SER A 96 15.14 2.70 4.65
CA SER A 96 15.18 3.19 6.01
C SER A 96 15.21 2.05 7.01
N GLU A 97 14.41 1.04 6.76
CA GLU A 97 14.37 -0.12 7.62
C GLU A 97 15.70 -0.84 7.62
N LEU A 98 16.25 -1.03 6.45
CA LEU A 98 17.51 -1.71 6.32
C LEU A 98 18.63 -0.96 7.03
N ASN A 99 18.65 0.34 6.85
CA ASN A 99 19.66 1.15 7.50
C ASN A 99 19.55 1.05 9.01
N SER A 100 18.36 1.11 9.51
CA SER A 100 18.12 0.98 10.92
C SER A 100 18.57 -0.37 11.43
N PHE A 101 18.25 -1.39 10.69
CA PHE A 101 18.60 -2.74 11.05
C PHE A 101 20.11 -2.95 11.03
N VAL A 102 20.74 -2.43 10.01
CA VAL A 102 22.16 -2.60 9.84
C VAL A 102 22.97 -1.83 10.88
N SER A 103 22.48 -0.71 11.31
CA SER A 103 23.22 0.10 12.25
C SER A 103 23.21 -0.48 13.65
N THR A 104 22.41 -1.48 13.89
CA THR A 104 22.49 -2.16 15.16
C THR A 104 23.41 -3.36 15.08
#